data_5889f1db318608c86377d233ab455d33
#
_entry.id   5889f1db318608c86377d233ab455d33
#
_cell.length_a   1.000
_cell.length_b   1.000
_cell.length_c   1.000
_cell.angle_alpha   90.00
_cell.angle_beta   90.00
_cell.angle_gamma   90.00
#
_symmetry.space_group_name_H-M   'P 1'
#
loop_
_entity.id
_entity.type
_entity.pdbx_description
1 polymer ?
#
loop_
_entity_poly.entity_id
_entity_poly.type
_entity_poly.pdbx_seq_one_letter_code
_entity_poly.pdbx_strand_id
1 'polypeptide(L)'
;MNQKSKLTFGKIFERFSYGYGDFGCNIIYTAMSAFLLFYYTDYANVSAMAVGTIMMVSRIFDGVSDIIMGVIVDRTRSKYGKARPWILRMCIPFAVSGILLFSVPASWASTPKLVYVFITYHLVSTVIYTAINVPYSALNALMTQDPYERSVLSIFRNLLATAGTLTINTFTLPLVEYFGNNAAAWTKTFVVFGFVAIAAFLCTFFGTKERVRAAENEGEVQTEDVPFVTGIKALFKNKYWIMMTGMLALFFLMYSVNGGATVYYAKDILGDKNLVSTINGIFNIVQICGMFFIAMLVKKFGKRNVFALGLVLDIVGMLVLNFSGGSMAIIVVSSVIRGIGNACGGATMWAMVSDTIDYGEWKTGCRTEGLVNSACSFGYKIGNGIGSALLGLILEIGGYVGTAAVQTESALTSIKVCFVWIPILVYACGLVIMKFYHLDKEFDGIIADLKARAQK
;
A
#
# COMPACT_ATOMS: atom_id res chain seq x y z
N MET A 1 -25.80 5.89 -28.47
CA MET A 1 -27.09 5.48 -27.88
C MET A 1 -26.81 4.80 -26.54
N ASN A 2 -27.21 5.46 -25.45
CA ASN A 2 -26.98 5.03 -24.07
C ASN A 2 -27.82 3.78 -23.71
N GLN A 3 -27.24 2.59 -23.77
CA GLN A 3 -27.76 1.48 -22.98
C GLN A 3 -27.26 1.66 -21.54
N LYS A 4 -28.06 2.34 -20.69
CA LYS A 4 -27.94 2.22 -19.24
C LYS A 4 -28.13 0.75 -18.90
N SER A 5 -27.02 -0.01 -18.75
CA SER A 5 -27.08 -1.41 -18.35
C SER A 5 -27.71 -1.43 -16.96
N LYS A 6 -28.91 -1.99 -16.86
CA LYS A 6 -29.62 -2.17 -15.59
C LYS A 6 -28.66 -2.83 -14.60
N LEU A 7 -28.48 -2.21 -13.44
CA LEU A 7 -27.71 -2.77 -12.32
C LEU A 7 -28.38 -4.09 -11.91
N THR A 8 -27.87 -5.20 -12.38
CA THR A 8 -28.37 -6.52 -12.02
C THR A 8 -27.62 -7.00 -10.77
N PHE A 9 -28.29 -7.68 -9.85
CA PHE A 9 -27.69 -8.25 -8.64
C PHE A 9 -26.38 -9.03 -8.94
N GLY A 10 -26.34 -9.78 -10.04
CA GLY A 10 -25.15 -10.50 -10.49
C GLY A 10 -23.95 -9.61 -10.80
N LYS A 11 -24.16 -8.40 -11.36
CA LYS A 11 -23.08 -7.44 -11.59
C LYS A 11 -22.54 -6.84 -10.29
N ILE A 12 -23.42 -6.53 -9.34
CA ILE A 12 -23.01 -6.03 -8.03
C ILE A 12 -22.22 -7.10 -7.30
N PHE A 13 -22.68 -8.34 -7.30
CA PHE A 13 -21.99 -9.48 -6.70
C PHE A 13 -20.61 -9.70 -7.33
N GLU A 14 -20.48 -9.60 -8.66
CA GLU A 14 -19.20 -9.73 -9.35
C GLU A 14 -18.20 -8.63 -8.96
N ARG A 15 -18.67 -7.36 -8.83
CA ARG A 15 -17.85 -6.24 -8.39
C ARG A 15 -17.34 -6.42 -6.96
N PHE A 16 -18.22 -6.84 -6.04
CA PHE A 16 -17.83 -7.20 -4.67
C PHE A 16 -16.84 -8.36 -4.67
N SER A 17 -17.11 -9.41 -5.42
CA SER A 17 -16.25 -10.58 -5.51
C SER A 17 -14.85 -10.23 -6.03
N TYR A 18 -14.76 -9.32 -7.01
CA TYR A 18 -13.49 -8.79 -7.45
C TYR A 18 -12.77 -8.05 -6.32
N GLY A 19 -13.44 -7.16 -5.61
CA GLY A 19 -12.84 -6.42 -4.51
C GLY A 19 -12.36 -7.29 -3.34
N TYR A 20 -13.01 -8.43 -3.08
CA TYR A 20 -12.56 -9.38 -2.04
C TYR A 20 -11.15 -9.93 -2.27
N GLY A 21 -10.64 -9.95 -3.50
CA GLY A 21 -9.26 -10.30 -3.77
C GLY A 21 -8.27 -9.35 -3.10
N ASP A 22 -8.55 -8.04 -3.13
CA ASP A 22 -7.69 -7.05 -2.49
C ASP A 22 -7.89 -7.00 -0.96
N PHE A 23 -9.10 -7.29 -0.48
CA PHE A 23 -9.34 -7.55 0.94
C PHE A 23 -8.43 -8.67 1.45
N GLY A 24 -8.41 -9.82 0.76
CA GLY A 24 -7.53 -10.95 1.11
C GLY A 24 -6.04 -10.59 1.06
N CYS A 25 -5.59 -9.87 0.04
CA CYS A 25 -4.21 -9.38 -0.06
C CYS A 25 -3.85 -8.48 1.13
N ASN A 26 -4.73 -7.57 1.53
CA ASN A 26 -4.48 -6.61 2.60
C ASN A 26 -4.48 -7.24 4.00
N ILE A 27 -5.10 -8.40 4.21
CA ILE A 27 -5.00 -9.14 5.48
C ILE A 27 -3.52 -9.42 5.82
N ILE A 28 -2.74 -9.96 4.90
CA ILE A 28 -1.32 -10.25 5.17
C ILE A 28 -0.45 -9.01 5.01
N TYR A 29 -0.69 -8.19 3.97
CA TYR A 29 0.12 -7.01 3.70
C TYR A 29 0.08 -5.99 4.85
N THR A 30 -1.12 -5.70 5.37
CA THR A 30 -1.28 -4.78 6.52
C THR A 30 -0.65 -5.36 7.78
N ALA A 31 -0.83 -6.66 8.01
CA ALA A 31 -0.22 -7.33 9.16
C ALA A 31 1.32 -7.25 9.12
N MET A 32 1.92 -7.46 7.95
CA MET A 32 3.36 -7.32 7.75
C MET A 32 3.83 -5.89 8.03
N SER A 33 3.08 -4.89 7.57
CA SER A 33 3.48 -3.49 7.71
C SER A 33 3.28 -2.95 9.13
N ALA A 34 2.21 -3.36 9.83
CA ALA A 34 1.82 -2.79 11.11
C ALA A 34 2.32 -3.58 12.31
N PHE A 35 2.36 -4.90 12.23
CA PHE A 35 2.54 -5.76 13.40
C PHE A 35 3.76 -6.68 13.34
N LEU A 36 4.34 -6.92 12.17
CA LEU A 36 5.37 -7.95 12.03
C LEU A 36 6.65 -7.60 12.80
N LEU A 37 7.12 -6.36 12.70
CA LEU A 37 8.29 -5.91 13.44
C LEU A 37 8.03 -6.04 14.96
N PHE A 38 6.86 -5.60 15.42
CA PHE A 38 6.45 -5.71 16.81
C PHE A 38 6.40 -7.17 17.29
N TYR A 39 5.84 -8.09 16.50
CA TYR A 39 5.86 -9.51 16.84
C TYR A 39 7.29 -10.04 16.96
N TYR A 40 8.17 -9.69 16.05
CA TYR A 40 9.54 -10.16 16.05
C TYR A 40 10.36 -9.62 17.22
N THR A 41 10.18 -8.34 17.60
CA THR A 41 10.92 -7.74 18.72
C THR A 41 10.37 -8.18 20.08
N ASP A 42 9.07 -8.15 20.26
CA ASP A 42 8.43 -8.28 21.58
C ASP A 42 8.08 -9.73 21.94
N TYR A 43 7.83 -10.61 20.93
CA TYR A 43 7.42 -12.00 21.16
C TYR A 43 8.44 -13.02 20.66
N ALA A 44 9.16 -12.74 19.60
CA ALA A 44 10.18 -13.64 19.05
C ALA A 44 11.61 -13.29 19.50
N ASN A 45 11.81 -12.12 20.12
CA ASN A 45 13.11 -11.67 20.65
C ASN A 45 14.18 -11.58 19.57
N VAL A 46 13.85 -10.94 18.43
CA VAL A 46 14.73 -10.72 17.28
C VAL A 46 15.07 -9.23 17.18
N SER A 47 16.32 -8.88 16.84
CA SER A 47 16.75 -7.48 16.70
C SER A 47 15.93 -6.72 15.67
N ALA A 48 15.46 -5.52 16.04
CA ALA A 48 14.68 -4.65 15.17
C ALA A 48 15.44 -4.24 13.91
N MET A 49 16.75 -3.94 14.04
CA MET A 49 17.63 -3.61 12.93
C MET A 49 17.76 -4.77 11.94
N ALA A 50 17.97 -6.00 12.44
CA ALA A 50 18.11 -7.19 11.59
C ALA A 50 16.80 -7.44 10.79
N VAL A 51 15.64 -7.34 11.45
CA VAL A 51 14.34 -7.48 10.79
C VAL A 51 14.12 -6.38 9.75
N GLY A 52 14.38 -5.13 10.09
CA GLY A 52 14.25 -4.00 9.16
C GLY A 52 15.15 -4.16 7.92
N THR A 53 16.37 -4.66 8.11
CA THR A 53 17.31 -4.94 7.01
C THR A 53 16.78 -6.07 6.11
N ILE A 54 16.25 -7.16 6.70
CA ILE A 54 15.63 -8.26 5.95
C ILE A 54 14.46 -7.73 5.11
N MET A 55 13.60 -6.89 5.70
CA MET A 55 12.46 -6.29 4.99
C MET A 55 12.93 -5.44 3.80
N MET A 56 13.97 -4.61 3.99
CA MET A 56 14.51 -3.77 2.94
C MET A 56 15.10 -4.61 1.79
N VAL A 57 15.93 -5.59 2.10
CA VAL A 57 16.56 -6.47 1.09
C VAL A 57 15.50 -7.21 0.28
N SER A 58 14.46 -7.74 0.92
CA SER A 58 13.39 -8.44 0.22
C SER A 58 12.63 -7.53 -0.76
N ARG A 59 12.46 -6.23 -0.45
CA ARG A 59 11.80 -5.29 -1.36
C ARG A 59 12.54 -5.07 -2.68
N ILE A 60 13.86 -5.23 -2.68
CA ILE A 60 14.65 -5.15 -3.92
C ILE A 60 14.29 -6.32 -4.86
N PHE A 61 14.11 -7.51 -4.30
CA PHE A 61 13.73 -8.70 -5.07
C PHE A 61 12.27 -8.68 -5.54
N ASP A 62 11.37 -7.98 -4.84
CA ASP A 62 9.95 -7.87 -5.21
C ASP A 62 9.77 -7.30 -6.64
N GLY A 63 10.58 -6.33 -7.04
CA GLY A 63 10.53 -5.75 -8.38
C GLY A 63 10.86 -6.75 -9.49
N VAL A 64 11.83 -7.63 -9.25
CA VAL A 64 12.23 -8.68 -10.19
C VAL A 64 11.16 -9.76 -10.26
N SER A 65 10.62 -10.16 -9.12
CA SER A 65 9.60 -11.21 -9.06
C SER A 65 8.29 -10.79 -9.75
N ASP A 66 7.91 -9.51 -9.68
CA ASP A 66 6.73 -8.99 -10.38
C ASP A 66 6.85 -9.14 -11.90
N ILE A 67 8.03 -8.83 -12.46
CA ILE A 67 8.28 -8.98 -13.90
C ILE A 67 8.19 -10.46 -14.31
N ILE A 68 8.84 -11.33 -13.56
CA ILE A 68 8.80 -12.79 -13.81
C ILE A 68 7.37 -13.29 -13.75
N MET A 69 6.61 -12.89 -12.73
CA MET A 69 5.23 -13.33 -12.58
C MET A 69 4.32 -12.78 -13.67
N GLY A 70 4.53 -11.55 -14.13
CA GLY A 70 3.83 -10.98 -15.29
C GLY A 70 3.97 -11.86 -16.52
N VAL A 71 5.20 -12.25 -16.87
CA VAL A 71 5.48 -13.17 -17.99
C VAL A 71 4.82 -14.53 -17.78
N ILE A 72 4.82 -15.07 -16.58
CA ILE A 72 4.17 -16.35 -16.26
C ILE A 72 2.66 -16.26 -16.45
N VAL A 73 2.03 -15.18 -16.00
CA VAL A 73 0.58 -14.95 -16.16
C VAL A 73 0.21 -14.88 -17.65
N ASP A 74 0.98 -14.12 -18.44
CA ASP A 74 0.72 -13.95 -19.86
C ASP A 74 0.80 -15.28 -20.63
N ARG A 75 1.71 -16.16 -20.24
CA ARG A 75 1.88 -17.49 -20.82
C ARG A 75 0.93 -18.54 -20.25
N THR A 76 0.18 -18.22 -19.20
CA THR A 76 -0.73 -19.17 -18.55
C THR A 76 -1.93 -19.48 -19.46
N ARG A 77 -2.13 -20.76 -19.77
CA ARG A 77 -3.30 -21.27 -20.51
C ARG A 77 -4.08 -22.22 -19.63
N SER A 78 -5.33 -21.88 -19.33
CA SER A 78 -6.22 -22.73 -18.53
C SER A 78 -7.68 -22.55 -18.90
N LYS A 79 -8.50 -23.54 -18.52
CA LYS A 79 -9.97 -23.48 -18.69
C LYS A 79 -10.62 -22.34 -17.89
N TYR A 80 -9.93 -21.80 -16.88
CA TYR A 80 -10.42 -20.71 -16.02
C TYR A 80 -9.91 -19.33 -16.46
N GLY A 81 -9.08 -19.25 -17.51
CA GLY A 81 -8.43 -18.02 -17.96
C GLY A 81 -6.95 -17.96 -17.60
N LYS A 82 -6.35 -16.74 -17.61
CA LYS A 82 -4.93 -16.49 -17.33
C LYS A 82 -4.66 -16.16 -15.86
N ALA A 83 -5.49 -15.31 -15.25
CA ALA A 83 -5.29 -14.79 -13.90
C ALA A 83 -5.97 -15.64 -12.81
N ARG A 84 -7.21 -16.03 -13.00
CA ARG A 84 -8.01 -16.78 -12.01
C ARG A 84 -7.39 -18.08 -11.50
N PRO A 85 -6.71 -18.91 -12.35
CA PRO A 85 -6.06 -20.12 -11.85
C PRO A 85 -5.00 -19.85 -10.80
N TRP A 86 -4.31 -18.70 -10.87
CA TRP A 86 -3.29 -18.31 -9.90
C TRP A 86 -3.90 -17.92 -8.57
N ILE A 87 -5.03 -17.18 -8.58
CA ILE A 87 -5.78 -16.85 -7.37
C ILE A 87 -6.18 -18.13 -6.63
N LEU A 88 -6.72 -19.13 -7.35
CA LEU A 88 -7.11 -20.40 -6.76
C LEU A 88 -5.92 -21.22 -6.23
N ARG A 89 -4.83 -21.30 -6.99
CA ARG A 89 -3.65 -22.08 -6.60
C ARG A 89 -2.91 -21.47 -5.42
N MET A 90 -2.89 -20.15 -5.34
CA MET A 90 -2.11 -19.41 -4.33
C MET A 90 -2.90 -19.09 -3.06
N CYS A 91 -4.22 -19.28 -3.00
CA CYS A 91 -5.02 -18.94 -1.81
C CYS A 91 -4.57 -19.72 -0.57
N ILE A 92 -4.28 -21.02 -0.68
CA ILE A 92 -3.78 -21.84 0.45
C ILE A 92 -2.31 -21.52 0.76
N PRO A 93 -1.37 -21.54 -0.21
CA PRO A 93 0.01 -21.10 0.03
C PRO A 93 0.11 -19.72 0.69
N PHE A 94 -0.76 -18.77 0.30
CA PHE A 94 -0.81 -17.43 0.87
C PHE A 94 -1.17 -17.46 2.36
N ALA A 95 -2.24 -18.17 2.72
CA ALA A 95 -2.64 -18.32 4.11
C ALA A 95 -1.57 -19.02 4.96
N VAL A 96 -1.02 -20.14 4.45
CA VAL A 96 0.04 -20.90 5.15
C VAL A 96 1.28 -20.03 5.34
N SER A 97 1.71 -19.31 4.31
CA SER A 97 2.89 -18.44 4.41
C SER A 97 2.68 -17.30 5.40
N GLY A 98 1.47 -16.71 5.46
CA GLY A 98 1.09 -15.73 6.48
C GLY A 98 1.15 -16.29 7.92
N ILE A 99 0.72 -17.53 8.12
CA ILE A 99 0.83 -18.22 9.42
C ILE A 99 2.30 -18.42 9.78
N LEU A 100 3.14 -18.87 8.85
CA LEU A 100 4.57 -19.08 9.07
C LEU A 100 5.30 -17.81 9.51
N LEU A 101 4.93 -16.63 8.94
CA LEU A 101 5.52 -15.35 9.37
C LEU A 101 5.38 -15.10 10.88
N PHE A 102 4.24 -15.48 11.46
CA PHE A 102 3.93 -15.27 12.87
C PHE A 102 4.07 -16.56 13.69
N SER A 103 5.01 -17.44 13.31
CA SER A 103 5.24 -18.74 13.96
C SER A 103 6.72 -19.00 14.23
N VAL A 104 7.47 -17.96 14.63
CA VAL A 104 8.90 -18.11 14.97
C VAL A 104 9.07 -18.97 16.23
N PRO A 105 9.84 -20.06 16.18
CA PRO A 105 10.07 -20.90 17.37
C PRO A 105 10.84 -20.14 18.46
N ALA A 106 10.23 -19.98 19.63
CA ALA A 106 10.81 -19.21 20.73
C ALA A 106 12.11 -19.82 21.28
N SER A 107 12.24 -21.14 21.23
CA SER A 107 13.37 -21.90 21.77
C SER A 107 14.65 -21.85 20.94
N TRP A 108 14.57 -21.32 19.71
CA TRP A 108 15.74 -21.29 18.82
C TRP A 108 16.75 -20.23 19.23
N ALA A 109 18.02 -20.45 18.91
CA ALA A 109 19.07 -19.45 19.03
C ALA A 109 18.86 -18.29 18.01
N SER A 110 19.55 -17.17 18.21
CA SER A 110 19.34 -15.95 17.40
C SER A 110 19.58 -16.18 15.90
N THR A 111 20.67 -16.88 15.52
CA THR A 111 21.00 -17.11 14.11
C THR A 111 19.94 -17.95 13.36
N PRO A 112 19.49 -19.12 13.84
CA PRO A 112 18.39 -19.84 13.21
C PRO A 112 17.09 -19.05 13.12
N LYS A 113 16.78 -18.21 14.13
CA LYS A 113 15.60 -17.30 14.06
C LYS A 113 15.72 -16.32 12.90
N LEU A 114 16.89 -15.67 12.73
CA LEU A 114 17.13 -14.73 11.62
C LEU A 114 16.99 -15.40 10.26
N VAL A 115 17.53 -16.60 10.10
CA VAL A 115 17.39 -17.39 8.87
C VAL A 115 15.92 -17.71 8.60
N TYR A 116 15.18 -18.13 9.62
CA TYR A 116 13.75 -18.40 9.50
C TYR A 116 12.96 -17.15 9.10
N VAL A 117 13.22 -16.02 9.75
CA VAL A 117 12.59 -14.73 9.43
C VAL A 117 12.89 -14.31 8.00
N PHE A 118 14.16 -14.43 7.56
CA PHE A 118 14.55 -14.13 6.21
C PHE A 118 13.80 -14.99 5.17
N ILE A 119 13.79 -16.30 5.36
CA ILE A 119 13.15 -17.24 4.43
C ILE A 119 11.65 -17.01 4.39
N THR A 120 10.98 -16.94 5.55
CA THR A 120 9.53 -16.79 5.60
C THR A 120 9.07 -15.43 5.08
N TYR A 121 9.78 -14.36 5.41
CA TYR A 121 9.45 -13.03 4.91
C TYR A 121 9.62 -12.95 3.39
N HIS A 122 10.76 -13.44 2.86
CA HIS A 122 11.02 -13.47 1.43
C HIS A 122 10.01 -14.36 0.66
N LEU A 123 9.69 -15.53 1.23
CA LEU A 123 8.67 -16.41 0.66
C LEU A 123 7.32 -15.69 0.56
N VAL A 124 6.88 -15.01 1.62
CA VAL A 124 5.58 -14.31 1.62
C VAL A 124 5.61 -13.10 0.70
N SER A 125 6.55 -12.16 0.91
CA SER A 125 6.51 -10.86 0.23
C SER A 125 6.86 -10.98 -1.26
N THR A 126 7.92 -11.72 -1.57
CA THR A 126 8.50 -11.74 -2.91
C THR A 126 7.90 -12.85 -3.79
N VAL A 127 7.61 -14.01 -3.23
CA VAL A 127 7.15 -15.16 -4.03
C VAL A 127 5.63 -15.27 -4.03
N ILE A 128 5.04 -15.51 -2.86
CA ILE A 128 3.61 -15.86 -2.77
C ILE A 128 2.71 -14.64 -3.00
N TYR A 129 3.05 -13.49 -2.37
CA TYR A 129 2.28 -12.26 -2.56
C TYR A 129 2.29 -11.81 -4.02
N THR A 130 3.45 -11.83 -4.68
CA THR A 130 3.56 -11.53 -6.10
C THR A 130 2.76 -12.51 -6.96
N ALA A 131 2.84 -13.82 -6.64
CA ALA A 131 2.12 -14.86 -7.39
C ALA A 131 0.60 -14.78 -7.29
N ILE A 132 0.04 -14.06 -6.31
CA ILE A 132 -1.40 -13.83 -6.20
C ILE A 132 -1.78 -12.40 -6.63
N ASN A 133 -0.99 -11.38 -6.28
CA ASN A 133 -1.34 -9.98 -6.51
C ASN A 133 -1.18 -9.54 -7.97
N VAL A 134 -0.14 -10.02 -8.67
CA VAL A 134 0.07 -9.67 -10.09
C VAL A 134 -1.06 -10.21 -10.97
N PRO A 135 -1.44 -11.52 -10.91
CA PRO A 135 -2.60 -12.01 -11.64
C PRO A 135 -3.90 -11.32 -11.23
N TYR A 136 -4.10 -11.07 -9.94
CA TYR A 136 -5.28 -10.37 -9.44
C TYR A 136 -5.38 -8.95 -10.02
N SER A 137 -4.29 -8.22 -10.10
CA SER A 137 -4.26 -6.88 -10.70
C SER A 137 -4.58 -6.92 -12.20
N ALA A 138 -4.09 -7.93 -12.93
CA ALA A 138 -4.40 -8.14 -14.34
C ALA A 138 -5.88 -8.52 -14.58
N LEU A 139 -6.54 -9.14 -13.60
CA LEU A 139 -7.92 -9.60 -13.72
C LEU A 139 -8.90 -8.47 -14.07
N ASN A 140 -8.68 -7.24 -13.62
CA ASN A 140 -9.52 -6.08 -13.96
C ASN A 140 -9.65 -5.91 -15.49
N ALA A 141 -8.51 -5.92 -16.19
CA ALA A 141 -8.47 -5.78 -17.64
C ALA A 141 -9.05 -7.01 -18.36
N LEU A 142 -8.93 -8.21 -17.77
CA LEU A 142 -9.43 -9.46 -18.32
C LEU A 142 -10.95 -9.67 -18.11
N MET A 143 -11.56 -8.96 -17.15
CA MET A 143 -13.00 -9.02 -16.91
C MET A 143 -13.81 -8.19 -17.88
N THR A 144 -13.33 -7.02 -18.28
CA THR A 144 -14.08 -6.09 -19.15
C THR A 144 -13.16 -5.18 -19.95
N GLN A 145 -13.63 -4.77 -21.16
CA GLN A 145 -12.98 -3.73 -21.96
C GLN A 145 -13.62 -2.35 -21.76
N ASP A 146 -14.75 -2.26 -21.07
CA ASP A 146 -15.43 -0.98 -20.80
C ASP A 146 -14.66 -0.17 -19.76
N PRO A 147 -14.16 1.04 -20.09
CA PRO A 147 -13.42 1.89 -19.18
C PRO A 147 -14.21 2.30 -17.93
N TYR A 148 -15.53 2.48 -18.06
CA TYR A 148 -16.40 2.79 -16.94
C TYR A 148 -16.49 1.63 -15.95
N GLU A 149 -16.71 0.40 -16.43
CA GLU A 149 -16.75 -0.80 -15.58
C GLU A 149 -15.38 -1.06 -14.92
N ARG A 150 -14.25 -0.84 -15.62
CA ARG A 150 -12.91 -0.93 -15.02
C ARG A 150 -12.75 0.05 -13.85
N SER A 151 -13.25 1.27 -14.00
CA SER A 151 -13.21 2.28 -12.95
C SER A 151 -14.06 1.88 -11.74
N VAL A 152 -15.25 1.35 -11.99
CA VAL A 152 -16.14 0.84 -10.93
C VAL A 152 -15.49 -0.33 -10.19
N LEU A 153 -14.91 -1.30 -10.89
CA LEU A 153 -14.17 -2.41 -10.29
C LEU A 153 -13.03 -1.90 -9.40
N SER A 154 -12.28 -0.88 -9.85
CA SER A 154 -11.21 -0.26 -9.06
C SER A 154 -11.72 0.42 -7.79
N ILE A 155 -12.91 1.03 -7.82
CA ILE A 155 -13.56 1.60 -6.62
C ILE A 155 -13.88 0.49 -5.62
N PHE A 156 -14.51 -0.61 -6.05
CA PHE A 156 -14.81 -1.75 -5.18
C PHE A 156 -13.55 -2.40 -4.62
N ARG A 157 -12.50 -2.50 -5.43
CA ARG A 157 -11.18 -2.94 -5.03
C ARG A 157 -10.63 -2.11 -3.88
N ASN A 158 -10.56 -0.78 -4.04
CA ASN A 158 -10.03 0.12 -3.02
C ASN A 158 -10.87 0.12 -1.74
N LEU A 159 -12.21 0.06 -1.86
CA LEU A 159 -13.10 -0.02 -0.72
C LEU A 159 -12.83 -1.27 0.12
N LEU A 160 -12.74 -2.44 -0.51
CA LEU A 160 -12.51 -3.70 0.18
C LEU A 160 -11.04 -3.87 0.63
N ALA A 161 -10.06 -3.29 -0.07
CA ALA A 161 -8.69 -3.17 0.41
C ALA A 161 -8.63 -2.43 1.76
N THR A 162 -9.32 -1.29 1.85
CA THR A 162 -9.39 -0.51 3.09
C THR A 162 -10.15 -1.26 4.19
N ALA A 163 -11.20 -1.99 3.84
CA ALA A 163 -11.91 -2.86 4.79
C ALA A 163 -10.99 -3.97 5.33
N GLY A 164 -10.13 -4.58 4.49
CA GLY A 164 -9.12 -5.54 4.92
C GLY A 164 -8.11 -4.93 5.89
N THR A 165 -7.60 -3.75 5.55
CA THR A 165 -6.70 -2.98 6.43
C THR A 165 -7.36 -2.67 7.78
N LEU A 166 -8.62 -2.21 7.76
CA LEU A 166 -9.39 -1.94 8.99
C LEU A 166 -9.58 -3.21 9.82
N THR A 167 -9.89 -4.34 9.18
CA THR A 167 -10.06 -5.63 9.87
C THR A 167 -8.79 -6.02 10.63
N ILE A 168 -7.62 -5.94 9.99
CA ILE A 168 -6.36 -6.28 10.63
C ILE A 168 -6.02 -5.30 11.77
N ASN A 169 -6.13 -4.01 11.54
CA ASN A 169 -5.83 -3.01 12.56
C ASN A 169 -6.75 -3.11 13.79
N THR A 170 -8.01 -3.53 13.60
CA THR A 170 -8.99 -3.62 14.67
C THR A 170 -8.91 -4.93 15.45
N PHE A 171 -8.77 -6.05 14.76
CA PHE A 171 -8.96 -7.36 15.37
C PHE A 171 -7.66 -8.09 15.75
N THR A 172 -6.48 -7.68 15.24
CA THR A 172 -5.24 -8.44 15.50
C THR A 172 -4.91 -8.49 16.99
N LEU A 173 -4.76 -7.37 17.66
CA LEU A 173 -4.35 -7.35 19.08
C LEU A 173 -5.43 -7.91 20.00
N PRO A 174 -6.72 -7.61 19.88
CA PRO A 174 -7.77 -8.25 20.65
C PRO A 174 -7.79 -9.79 20.52
N LEU A 175 -7.57 -10.32 19.30
CA LEU A 175 -7.48 -11.77 19.09
C LEU A 175 -6.23 -12.37 19.73
N VAL A 176 -5.09 -11.69 19.63
CA VAL A 176 -3.85 -12.11 20.30
C VAL A 176 -4.04 -12.17 21.81
N GLU A 177 -4.72 -11.19 22.40
CA GLU A 177 -5.06 -11.20 23.83
C GLU A 177 -6.01 -12.33 24.20
N TYR A 178 -7.06 -12.52 23.42
CA TYR A 178 -8.02 -13.60 23.60
C TYR A 178 -7.35 -15.01 23.60
N PHE A 179 -6.36 -15.21 22.72
CA PHE A 179 -5.61 -16.47 22.63
C PHE A 179 -4.47 -16.61 23.67
N GLY A 180 -4.28 -15.65 24.57
CA GLY A 180 -3.34 -15.72 25.70
C GLY A 180 -2.11 -14.85 25.62
N ASN A 181 -2.05 -13.89 24.69
CA ASN A 181 -1.02 -12.83 24.59
C ASN A 181 0.44 -13.34 24.62
N ASN A 182 0.73 -14.39 23.88
CA ASN A 182 2.05 -14.99 23.74
C ASN A 182 2.38 -15.29 22.28
N ALA A 183 3.59 -15.78 21.98
CA ALA A 183 4.00 -16.09 20.62
C ALA A 183 3.04 -17.08 19.91
N ALA A 184 2.52 -18.09 20.63
CA ALA A 184 1.56 -19.04 20.07
C ALA A 184 0.19 -18.39 19.78
N ALA A 185 -0.19 -17.34 20.52
CA ALA A 185 -1.41 -16.60 20.28
C ALA A 185 -1.38 -15.88 18.92
N TRP A 186 -0.22 -15.36 18.50
CA TRP A 186 -0.03 -14.79 17.17
C TRP A 186 -0.26 -15.83 16.07
N THR A 187 0.34 -17.01 16.21
CA THR A 187 0.11 -18.12 15.26
C THR A 187 -1.38 -18.44 15.13
N LYS A 188 -2.10 -18.59 16.26
CA LYS A 188 -3.55 -18.88 16.28
C LYS A 188 -4.36 -17.76 15.60
N THR A 189 -4.02 -16.51 15.87
CA THR A 189 -4.65 -15.33 15.22
C THR A 189 -4.48 -15.38 13.71
N PHE A 190 -3.27 -15.72 13.24
CA PHE A 190 -3.01 -15.80 11.79
C PHE A 190 -3.60 -17.06 11.14
N VAL A 191 -3.88 -18.12 11.91
CA VAL A 191 -4.72 -19.22 11.40
C VAL A 191 -6.14 -18.71 11.11
N VAL A 192 -6.75 -17.93 12.01
CA VAL A 192 -8.08 -17.35 11.78
C VAL A 192 -8.06 -16.42 10.55
N PHE A 193 -7.10 -15.51 10.45
CA PHE A 193 -6.97 -14.63 9.30
C PHE A 193 -6.64 -15.38 8.00
N GLY A 194 -5.92 -16.48 8.08
CA GLY A 194 -5.66 -17.37 6.95
C GLY A 194 -6.95 -17.94 6.36
N PHE A 195 -7.88 -18.43 7.21
CA PHE A 195 -9.19 -18.89 6.75
C PHE A 195 -10.01 -17.76 6.12
N VAL A 196 -9.98 -16.57 6.70
CA VAL A 196 -10.65 -15.39 6.14
C VAL A 196 -10.07 -15.02 4.77
N ALA A 197 -8.74 -15.05 4.61
CA ALA A 197 -8.08 -14.77 3.33
C ALA A 197 -8.43 -15.83 2.26
N ILE A 198 -8.42 -17.13 2.63
CA ILE A 198 -8.84 -18.21 1.72
C ILE A 198 -10.28 -17.98 1.25
N ALA A 199 -11.21 -17.69 2.17
CA ALA A 199 -12.61 -17.44 1.84
C ALA A 199 -12.74 -16.24 0.88
N ALA A 200 -12.00 -15.15 1.11
CA ALA A 200 -11.98 -13.98 0.25
C ALA A 200 -11.48 -14.31 -1.18
N PHE A 201 -10.37 -15.05 -1.31
CA PHE A 201 -9.86 -15.46 -2.63
C PHE A 201 -10.77 -16.45 -3.34
N LEU A 202 -11.40 -17.38 -2.63
CA LEU A 202 -12.40 -18.28 -3.21
C LEU A 202 -13.62 -17.49 -3.70
N CYS A 203 -14.09 -16.50 -2.94
CA CYS A 203 -15.15 -15.60 -3.37
C CYS A 203 -14.75 -14.88 -4.67
N THR A 204 -13.52 -14.36 -4.76
CA THR A 204 -13.00 -13.74 -5.97
C THR A 204 -12.95 -14.73 -7.13
N PHE A 205 -12.43 -15.94 -6.91
CA PHE A 205 -12.35 -16.95 -7.96
C PHE A 205 -13.71 -17.35 -8.51
N PHE A 206 -14.69 -17.66 -7.63
CA PHE A 206 -16.02 -18.13 -8.07
C PHE A 206 -16.91 -16.98 -8.58
N GLY A 207 -16.77 -15.78 -8.00
CA GLY A 207 -17.64 -14.66 -8.33
C GLY A 207 -17.18 -13.82 -9.54
N THR A 208 -15.97 -14.04 -10.08
CA THR A 208 -15.47 -13.30 -11.26
C THR A 208 -15.35 -14.19 -12.48
N LYS A 209 -15.38 -13.59 -13.67
CA LYS A 209 -15.16 -14.30 -14.96
C LYS A 209 -14.27 -13.48 -15.88
N GLU A 210 -13.25 -14.11 -16.45
CA GLU A 210 -12.47 -13.54 -17.54
C GLU A 210 -13.28 -13.65 -18.85
N ARG A 211 -13.63 -12.48 -19.42
CA ARG A 211 -14.42 -12.40 -20.67
C ARG A 211 -13.60 -11.89 -21.83
N VAL A 212 -12.58 -11.08 -21.51
CA VAL A 212 -11.64 -10.57 -22.51
C VAL A 212 -10.62 -11.67 -22.75
N ARG A 213 -10.84 -12.49 -23.77
CA ARG A 213 -9.75 -13.29 -24.33
C ARG A 213 -8.76 -12.28 -24.89
N ALA A 214 -7.49 -12.37 -24.51
CA ALA A 214 -6.46 -11.68 -25.26
C ALA A 214 -6.71 -12.06 -26.72
N ALA A 215 -7.09 -11.07 -27.53
CA ALA A 215 -7.22 -11.25 -28.94
C ALA A 215 -5.88 -11.83 -29.40
N GLU A 216 -5.89 -13.07 -29.85
CA GLU A 216 -4.75 -13.61 -30.57
C GLU A 216 -4.66 -12.73 -31.83
N ASN A 217 -3.73 -11.78 -31.81
CA ASN A 217 -3.20 -11.09 -32.97
C ASN A 217 -4.18 -10.38 -33.91
N GLU A 218 -5.08 -9.52 -33.40
CA GLU A 218 -5.70 -8.54 -34.30
C GLU A 218 -5.69 -7.15 -33.67
N GLY A 219 -4.72 -6.33 -34.11
CA GLY A 219 -4.67 -4.90 -33.87
C GLY A 219 -4.03 -4.49 -32.55
N GLU A 220 -2.79 -4.89 -32.30
CA GLU A 220 -1.88 -4.00 -31.58
C GLU A 220 -1.87 -2.69 -32.35
N VAL A 221 -2.52 -1.67 -31.78
CA VAL A 221 -2.09 -0.31 -32.04
C VAL A 221 -0.62 -0.34 -31.62
N GLN A 222 0.26 -0.45 -32.61
CA GLN A 222 1.70 -0.25 -32.45
C GLN A 222 1.87 1.15 -31.88
N THR A 223 1.86 1.26 -30.55
CA THR A 223 2.60 2.33 -29.93
C THR A 223 4.02 2.09 -30.42
N GLU A 224 4.53 2.97 -31.29
CA GLU A 224 5.92 2.89 -31.75
C GLU A 224 6.78 2.51 -30.57
N ASP A 225 7.48 1.38 -30.64
CA ASP A 225 8.33 0.87 -29.56
C ASP A 225 9.42 1.89 -29.34
N VAL A 226 9.16 2.82 -28.40
CA VAL A 226 10.19 3.79 -27.98
C VAL A 226 11.32 2.96 -27.38
N PRO A 227 12.54 3.00 -27.96
CA PRO A 227 13.64 2.22 -27.42
C PRO A 227 13.78 2.48 -25.91
N PHE A 228 13.89 1.44 -25.12
CA PHE A 228 13.90 1.49 -23.65
C PHE A 228 14.82 2.59 -23.10
N VAL A 229 16.03 2.74 -23.67
CA VAL A 229 16.99 3.79 -23.29
C VAL A 229 16.44 5.19 -23.58
N THR A 230 15.75 5.37 -24.71
CA THR A 230 15.13 6.65 -25.08
C THR A 230 13.98 6.99 -24.13
N GLY A 231 13.15 5.99 -23.76
CA GLY A 231 12.09 6.14 -22.76
C GLY A 231 12.62 6.56 -21.40
N ILE A 232 13.69 5.93 -20.91
CA ILE A 232 14.35 6.31 -19.64
C ILE A 232 14.89 7.74 -19.71
N LYS A 233 15.56 8.13 -20.80
CA LYS A 233 16.03 9.51 -20.98
C LYS A 233 14.88 10.51 -20.99
N ALA A 234 13.75 10.17 -21.59
CA ALA A 234 12.54 11.00 -21.59
C ALA A 234 11.97 11.17 -20.17
N LEU A 235 11.95 10.12 -19.35
CA LEU A 235 11.53 10.19 -17.95
C LEU A 235 12.38 11.18 -17.14
N PHE A 236 13.70 11.09 -17.22
CA PHE A 236 14.60 12.01 -16.49
C PHE A 236 14.53 13.46 -16.99
N LYS A 237 14.02 13.71 -18.18
CA LYS A 237 13.71 15.06 -18.67
C LYS A 237 12.38 15.59 -18.12
N ASN A 238 11.55 14.74 -17.55
CA ASN A 238 10.24 15.11 -17.01
C ASN A 238 10.36 15.52 -15.54
N LYS A 239 10.54 16.81 -15.28
CA LYS A 239 10.71 17.36 -13.92
C LYS A 239 9.55 17.01 -12.99
N TYR A 240 8.30 17.01 -13.48
CA TYR A 240 7.14 16.73 -12.66
C TYR A 240 7.02 15.25 -12.31
N TRP A 241 7.43 14.38 -13.22
CA TRP A 241 7.53 12.95 -12.91
C TRP A 241 8.58 12.68 -11.82
N ILE A 242 9.76 13.32 -11.87
CA ILE A 242 10.79 13.18 -10.82
C ILE A 242 10.24 13.63 -9.46
N MET A 243 9.53 14.77 -9.42
CA MET A 243 8.90 15.29 -8.21
C MET A 243 7.87 14.30 -7.65
N MET A 244 6.98 13.75 -8.48
CA MET A 244 5.93 12.84 -8.04
C MET A 244 6.46 11.46 -7.64
N THR A 245 7.47 10.93 -8.35
CA THR A 245 8.12 9.66 -7.98
C THR A 245 8.89 9.80 -6.67
N GLY A 246 9.60 10.90 -6.46
CA GLY A 246 10.25 11.22 -5.19
C GLY A 246 9.24 11.36 -4.05
N MET A 247 8.11 12.03 -4.31
CA MET A 247 7.02 12.18 -3.33
C MET A 247 6.40 10.83 -2.95
N LEU A 248 6.17 9.94 -3.94
CA LEU A 248 5.70 8.58 -3.70
C LEU A 248 6.67 7.79 -2.82
N ALA A 249 7.96 7.83 -3.13
CA ALA A 249 8.99 7.14 -2.35
C ALA A 249 9.01 7.63 -0.89
N LEU A 250 8.97 8.95 -0.68
CA LEU A 250 8.92 9.56 0.66
C LEU A 250 7.62 9.21 1.40
N PHE A 251 6.48 9.26 0.72
CA PHE A 251 5.18 8.92 1.31
C PHE A 251 5.13 7.46 1.78
N PHE A 252 5.59 6.53 0.96
CA PHE A 252 5.61 5.10 1.33
C PHE A 252 6.70 4.75 2.34
N LEU A 253 7.81 5.49 2.36
CA LEU A 253 8.79 5.43 3.46
C LEU A 253 8.11 5.81 4.78
N MET A 254 7.46 6.96 4.82
CA MET A 254 6.74 7.44 6.00
C MET A 254 5.62 6.47 6.40
N TYR A 255 4.84 5.97 5.43
CA TYR A 255 3.78 5.01 5.68
C TYR A 255 4.28 3.74 6.37
N SER A 256 5.44 3.22 5.94
CA SER A 256 6.08 2.05 6.55
C SER A 256 6.59 2.34 7.97
N VAL A 257 7.28 3.48 8.16
CA VAL A 257 7.78 3.89 9.50
C VAL A 257 6.62 4.11 10.47
N ASN A 258 5.64 4.91 10.08
CA ASN A 258 4.50 5.26 10.94
C ASN A 258 3.62 4.05 11.25
N GLY A 259 3.31 3.24 10.23
CA GLY A 259 2.51 2.03 10.39
C GLY A 259 3.10 1.06 11.40
N GLY A 260 4.40 0.75 11.28
CA GLY A 260 5.09 -0.11 12.22
C GLY A 260 5.31 0.52 13.59
N ALA A 261 5.53 1.85 13.66
CA ALA A 261 5.73 2.55 14.93
C ALA A 261 4.45 2.72 15.77
N THR A 262 3.26 2.59 15.16
CA THR A 262 1.96 2.80 15.82
C THR A 262 1.80 1.90 17.05
N VAL A 263 2.19 0.64 16.95
CA VAL A 263 2.03 -0.33 18.06
C VAL A 263 2.94 0.03 19.24
N TYR A 264 4.19 0.38 18.96
CA TYR A 264 5.14 0.81 19.98
C TYR A 264 4.69 2.10 20.66
N TYR A 265 4.17 3.07 19.88
CA TYR A 265 3.64 4.31 20.42
C TYR A 265 2.43 4.05 21.33
N ALA A 266 1.50 3.21 20.92
CA ALA A 266 0.33 2.85 21.71
C ALA A 266 0.73 2.11 23.00
N LYS A 267 1.64 1.13 22.92
CA LYS A 267 2.09 0.32 24.05
C LYS A 267 2.91 1.15 25.05
N ASP A 268 3.99 1.80 24.58
CA ASP A 268 5.03 2.33 25.46
C ASP A 268 4.86 3.83 25.78
N ILE A 269 4.11 4.59 24.95
CA ILE A 269 3.83 6.02 25.20
C ILE A 269 2.43 6.22 25.76
N LEU A 270 1.41 5.54 25.20
CA LEU A 270 0.02 5.68 25.66
C LEU A 270 -0.36 4.65 26.74
N GLY A 271 0.46 3.62 26.97
CA GLY A 271 0.26 2.62 28.02
C GLY A 271 -0.74 1.51 27.67
N ASP A 272 -1.35 1.54 26.49
CA ASP A 272 -2.28 0.49 26.04
C ASP A 272 -2.12 0.22 24.52
N LYS A 273 -1.60 -0.96 24.18
CA LYS A 273 -1.42 -1.38 22.78
C LYS A 273 -2.74 -1.50 21.99
N ASN A 274 -3.89 -1.73 22.67
CA ASN A 274 -5.19 -1.84 22.02
C ASN A 274 -5.68 -0.52 21.41
N LEU A 275 -5.11 0.61 21.83
CA LEU A 275 -5.36 1.92 21.24
C LEU A 275 -4.96 1.99 19.75
N VAL A 276 -4.12 1.07 19.26
CA VAL A 276 -3.86 0.92 17.81
C VAL A 276 -5.15 0.77 17.02
N SER A 277 -6.09 -0.03 17.50
CA SER A 277 -7.39 -0.24 16.87
C SER A 277 -8.20 1.06 16.79
N THR A 278 -8.17 1.86 17.84
CA THR A 278 -8.87 3.15 17.89
C THR A 278 -8.21 4.17 16.97
N ILE A 279 -6.89 4.32 17.05
CA ILE A 279 -6.12 5.29 16.25
C ILE A 279 -6.29 5.00 14.75
N ASN A 280 -6.00 3.76 14.34
CA ASN A 280 -6.07 3.37 12.93
C ASN A 280 -7.52 3.20 12.46
N GLY A 281 -8.43 2.73 13.31
CA GLY A 281 -9.85 2.57 12.99
C GLY A 281 -10.50 3.90 12.63
N ILE A 282 -10.38 4.90 13.50
CA ILE A 282 -10.93 6.25 13.26
C ILE A 282 -10.28 6.88 12.03
N PHE A 283 -8.94 6.79 11.93
CA PHE A 283 -8.20 7.30 10.79
C PHE A 283 -8.73 6.72 9.47
N ASN A 284 -8.85 5.39 9.35
CA ASN A 284 -9.30 4.74 8.12
C ASN A 284 -10.78 5.04 7.79
N ILE A 285 -11.67 5.08 8.79
CA ILE A 285 -13.08 5.43 8.58
C ILE A 285 -13.20 6.85 8.04
N VAL A 286 -12.52 7.81 8.67
CA VAL A 286 -12.53 9.21 8.25
C VAL A 286 -11.91 9.39 6.88
N GLN A 287 -10.83 8.66 6.56
CA GLN A 287 -10.22 8.64 5.24
C GLN A 287 -11.21 8.19 4.16
N ILE A 288 -11.93 7.07 4.39
CA ILE A 288 -12.93 6.57 3.44
C ILE A 288 -14.04 7.61 3.23
N CYS A 289 -14.61 8.13 4.32
CA CYS A 289 -15.66 9.16 4.25
C CYS A 289 -15.15 10.42 3.54
N GLY A 290 -13.92 10.84 3.84
CA GLY A 290 -13.29 12.00 3.22
C GLY A 290 -13.16 11.87 1.70
N MET A 291 -12.82 10.70 1.19
CA MET A 291 -12.62 10.47 -0.24
C MET A 291 -13.84 10.84 -1.10
N PHE A 292 -15.06 10.70 -0.57
CA PHE A 292 -16.28 11.10 -1.29
C PHE A 292 -16.37 12.60 -1.54
N PHE A 293 -15.78 13.43 -0.67
CA PHE A 293 -15.82 14.89 -0.78
C PHE A 293 -14.63 15.47 -1.56
N ILE A 294 -13.56 14.71 -1.71
CA ILE A 294 -12.31 15.21 -2.34
C ILE A 294 -12.52 15.61 -3.79
N ALA A 295 -13.35 14.89 -4.56
CA ALA A 295 -13.63 15.23 -5.95
C ALA A 295 -14.21 16.65 -6.11
N MET A 296 -15.06 17.09 -5.15
CA MET A 296 -15.60 18.45 -5.14
C MET A 296 -14.53 19.49 -4.81
N LEU A 297 -13.64 19.16 -3.84
CA LEU A 297 -12.54 20.05 -3.48
C LEU A 297 -11.54 20.20 -4.63
N VAL A 298 -11.17 19.10 -5.29
CA VAL A 298 -10.28 19.11 -6.45
C VAL A 298 -10.83 19.96 -7.59
N LYS A 299 -12.14 19.85 -7.88
CA LYS A 299 -12.79 20.67 -8.91
C LYS A 299 -12.73 22.17 -8.61
N LYS A 300 -12.78 22.56 -7.32
CA LYS A 300 -12.79 23.97 -6.90
C LYS A 300 -11.38 24.55 -6.73
N PHE A 301 -10.44 23.78 -6.18
CA PHE A 301 -9.13 24.29 -5.76
C PHE A 301 -7.94 23.73 -6.56
N GLY A 302 -8.17 22.74 -7.44
CA GLY A 302 -7.10 22.02 -8.15
C GLY A 302 -6.44 20.92 -7.32
N LYS A 303 -5.82 19.94 -8.02
CA LYS A 303 -5.20 18.76 -7.40
C LYS A 303 -4.06 19.14 -6.44
N ARG A 304 -3.16 20.03 -6.90
CA ARG A 304 -2.00 20.50 -6.11
C ARG A 304 -2.39 21.12 -4.78
N ASN A 305 -3.37 22.03 -4.77
CA ASN A 305 -3.76 22.75 -3.56
C ASN A 305 -4.49 21.83 -2.57
N VAL A 306 -5.31 20.90 -3.07
CA VAL A 306 -5.97 19.89 -2.24
C VAL A 306 -4.93 18.94 -1.63
N PHE A 307 -3.94 18.50 -2.41
CA PHE A 307 -2.83 17.69 -1.89
C PHE A 307 -2.04 18.42 -0.81
N ALA A 308 -1.67 19.68 -1.06
CA ALA A 308 -0.95 20.51 -0.08
C ALA A 308 -1.76 20.75 1.21
N LEU A 309 -3.08 20.98 1.09
CA LEU A 309 -3.97 21.06 2.25
C LEU A 309 -3.94 19.75 3.06
N GLY A 310 -3.95 18.60 2.38
CA GLY A 310 -3.81 17.30 3.04
C GLY A 310 -2.55 17.19 3.87
N LEU A 311 -1.39 17.55 3.29
CA LEU A 311 -0.10 17.55 4.01
C LEU A 311 -0.10 18.46 5.25
N VAL A 312 -0.72 19.63 5.15
CA VAL A 312 -0.85 20.56 6.30
C VAL A 312 -1.70 19.95 7.41
N LEU A 313 -2.85 19.36 7.05
CA LEU A 313 -3.72 18.68 8.01
C LEU A 313 -3.02 17.51 8.68
N ASP A 314 -2.24 16.72 7.94
CA ASP A 314 -1.45 15.63 8.50
C ASP A 314 -0.40 16.13 9.50
N ILE A 315 0.32 17.24 9.21
CA ILE A 315 1.26 17.87 10.14
C ILE A 315 0.53 18.34 11.40
N VAL A 316 -0.58 19.05 11.25
CA VAL A 316 -1.37 19.55 12.39
C VAL A 316 -1.87 18.37 13.23
N GLY A 317 -2.39 17.31 12.61
CA GLY A 317 -2.85 16.12 13.31
C GLY A 317 -1.72 15.42 14.09
N MET A 318 -0.51 15.31 13.51
CA MET A 318 0.65 14.75 14.21
C MET A 318 1.10 15.63 15.39
N LEU A 319 1.09 16.95 15.25
CA LEU A 319 1.39 17.86 16.34
C LEU A 319 0.36 17.74 17.47
N VAL A 320 -0.94 17.72 17.14
CA VAL A 320 -2.00 17.50 18.13
C VAL A 320 -1.79 16.19 18.89
N LEU A 321 -1.42 15.12 18.19
CA LEU A 321 -1.14 13.83 18.81
C LEU A 321 0.07 13.88 19.76
N ASN A 322 1.12 14.60 19.39
CA ASN A 322 2.32 14.73 20.23
C ASN A 322 2.01 15.38 21.59
N PHE A 323 1.01 16.24 21.64
CA PHE A 323 0.57 16.91 22.88
C PHE A 323 -0.61 16.22 23.57
N SER A 324 -0.97 15.00 23.16
CA SER A 324 -2.16 14.32 23.70
C SER A 324 -2.04 13.94 25.18
N GLY A 325 -0.82 13.71 25.67
CA GLY A 325 -0.60 13.26 27.04
C GLY A 325 -1.37 11.97 27.42
N GLY A 326 -1.77 11.16 26.42
CA GLY A 326 -2.61 9.99 26.62
C GLY A 326 -4.13 10.27 26.65
N SER A 327 -4.56 11.53 26.46
CA SER A 327 -5.98 11.88 26.41
C SER A 327 -6.67 11.27 25.19
N MET A 328 -7.64 10.39 25.41
CA MET A 328 -8.41 9.73 24.36
C MET A 328 -9.10 10.74 23.42
N ALA A 329 -9.67 11.81 23.97
CA ALA A 329 -10.33 12.85 23.17
C ALA A 329 -9.36 13.49 22.16
N ILE A 330 -8.13 13.80 22.58
CA ILE A 330 -7.12 14.41 21.71
C ILE A 330 -6.62 13.41 20.68
N ILE A 331 -6.46 12.13 21.05
CA ILE A 331 -6.11 11.04 20.11
C ILE A 331 -7.16 10.91 19.01
N VAL A 332 -8.45 10.92 19.37
CA VAL A 332 -9.57 10.88 18.43
C VAL A 332 -9.54 12.08 17.49
N VAL A 333 -9.40 13.30 18.02
CA VAL A 333 -9.32 14.54 17.23
C VAL A 333 -8.14 14.49 16.25
N SER A 334 -6.96 14.08 16.73
CA SER A 334 -5.79 13.88 15.88
C SER A 334 -6.06 12.89 14.74
N SER A 335 -6.66 11.74 15.05
CA SER A 335 -6.95 10.68 14.06
C SER A 335 -7.96 11.16 13.01
N VAL A 336 -8.94 11.99 13.40
CA VAL A 336 -9.89 12.62 12.47
C VAL A 336 -9.18 13.61 11.54
N ILE A 337 -8.35 14.52 12.09
CA ILE A 337 -7.61 15.50 11.28
C ILE A 337 -6.70 14.80 10.28
N ARG A 338 -5.95 13.79 10.71
CA ARG A 338 -5.06 12.99 9.84
C ARG A 338 -5.83 12.19 8.80
N GLY A 339 -6.99 11.62 9.17
CA GLY A 339 -7.86 10.90 8.24
C GLY A 339 -8.34 11.78 7.08
N ILE A 340 -8.71 13.04 7.36
CA ILE A 340 -9.08 14.03 6.34
C ILE A 340 -7.86 14.39 5.49
N GLY A 341 -6.71 14.64 6.10
CA GLY A 341 -5.46 14.96 5.42
C GLY A 341 -5.06 13.85 4.44
N ASN A 342 -5.05 12.62 4.90
CA ASN A 342 -4.70 11.45 4.10
C ASN A 342 -5.70 11.18 2.97
N ALA A 343 -7.02 11.47 3.17
CA ALA A 343 -8.01 11.41 2.09
C ALA A 343 -7.66 12.36 0.95
N CYS A 344 -7.24 13.60 1.26
CA CYS A 344 -6.78 14.58 0.27
C CYS A 344 -5.55 14.04 -0.49
N GLY A 345 -4.56 13.51 0.21
CA GLY A 345 -3.34 12.97 -0.36
C GLY A 345 -3.57 11.77 -1.26
N GLY A 346 -4.26 10.76 -0.76
CA GLY A 346 -4.47 9.48 -1.46
C GLY A 346 -5.25 9.63 -2.77
N ALA A 347 -6.27 10.50 -2.79
CA ALA A 347 -7.10 10.72 -3.98
C ALA A 347 -6.35 11.51 -5.07
N THR A 348 -5.48 12.45 -4.70
CA THR A 348 -4.85 13.38 -5.64
C THR A 348 -3.48 12.91 -6.14
N MET A 349 -2.71 12.19 -5.32
CA MET A 349 -1.34 11.78 -5.64
C MET A 349 -1.25 10.95 -6.94
N TRP A 350 -2.07 9.90 -7.08
CA TRP A 350 -2.06 9.07 -8.27
C TRP A 350 -2.59 9.80 -9.51
N ALA A 351 -3.56 10.71 -9.33
CA ALA A 351 -4.03 11.55 -10.41
C ALA A 351 -2.94 12.51 -10.92
N MET A 352 -2.12 13.06 -9.99
CA MET A 352 -0.99 13.93 -10.36
C MET A 352 0.13 13.12 -11.04
N VAL A 353 0.36 11.86 -10.66
CA VAL A 353 1.28 10.97 -11.39
C VAL A 353 0.82 10.77 -12.83
N SER A 354 -0.48 10.52 -13.05
CA SER A 354 -1.04 10.37 -14.39
C SER A 354 -0.86 11.62 -15.25
N ASP A 355 -1.04 12.83 -14.67
CA ASP A 355 -0.82 14.10 -15.39
C ASP A 355 0.63 14.26 -15.86
N THR A 356 1.60 13.63 -15.15
CA THR A 356 3.01 13.69 -15.59
C THR A 356 3.26 12.91 -16.88
N ILE A 357 2.41 11.94 -17.23
CA ILE A 357 2.50 11.17 -18.47
C ILE A 357 2.23 12.10 -19.65
N ASP A 358 1.13 12.86 -19.59
CA ASP A 358 0.73 13.78 -20.63
C ASP A 358 1.74 14.93 -20.80
N TYR A 359 2.29 15.44 -19.68
CA TYR A 359 3.40 16.42 -19.74
C TYR A 359 4.66 15.82 -20.39
N GLY A 360 4.98 14.57 -20.09
CA GLY A 360 6.11 13.87 -20.70
C GLY A 360 5.97 13.74 -22.21
N GLU A 361 4.80 13.33 -22.68
CA GLU A 361 4.45 13.23 -24.09
C GLU A 361 4.53 14.61 -24.78
N TRP A 362 3.94 15.63 -24.17
CA TRP A 362 3.98 17.01 -24.71
C TRP A 362 5.41 17.51 -24.89
N LYS A 363 6.28 17.25 -23.91
CA LYS A 363 7.65 17.77 -23.88
C LYS A 363 8.63 16.97 -24.74
N THR A 364 8.45 15.67 -24.85
CA THR A 364 9.45 14.76 -25.49
C THR A 364 8.94 14.15 -26.79
N GLY A 365 7.64 14.26 -27.09
CA GLY A 365 6.99 13.58 -28.21
C GLY A 365 6.81 12.06 -27.98
N CYS A 366 7.24 11.53 -26.83
CA CYS A 366 7.17 10.11 -26.52
C CYS A 366 6.20 9.86 -25.37
N ARG A 367 5.16 9.06 -25.60
CA ARG A 367 4.25 8.59 -24.55
C ARG A 367 4.87 7.38 -23.84
N THR A 368 5.23 7.55 -22.57
CA THR A 368 5.96 6.54 -21.77
C THR A 368 5.14 6.07 -20.57
N GLU A 369 3.85 5.78 -20.77
CA GLU A 369 2.89 5.44 -19.69
C GLU A 369 3.33 4.22 -18.87
N GLY A 370 3.75 3.15 -19.53
CA GLY A 370 4.23 1.94 -18.88
C GLY A 370 5.48 2.18 -18.02
N LEU A 371 6.46 2.94 -18.55
CA LEU A 371 7.69 3.27 -17.84
C LEU A 371 7.43 4.18 -16.62
N VAL A 372 6.55 5.19 -16.76
CA VAL A 372 6.16 6.07 -15.65
C VAL A 372 5.57 5.24 -14.51
N ASN A 373 4.58 4.40 -14.81
CA ASN A 373 3.92 3.58 -13.78
C ASN A 373 4.86 2.55 -13.14
N SER A 374 5.72 1.90 -13.93
CA SER A 374 6.70 0.94 -13.43
C SER A 374 7.73 1.60 -12.52
N ALA A 375 8.23 2.78 -12.89
CA ALA A 375 9.19 3.50 -12.08
C ALA A 375 8.57 4.08 -10.80
N CYS A 376 7.30 4.53 -10.84
CA CYS A 376 6.55 4.88 -9.64
C CYS A 376 6.34 3.67 -8.72
N SER A 377 6.01 2.52 -9.30
CA SER A 377 5.87 1.26 -8.55
C SER A 377 7.18 0.86 -7.86
N PHE A 378 8.29 0.97 -8.55
CA PHE A 378 9.62 0.75 -7.99
C PHE A 378 9.93 1.76 -6.88
N GLY A 379 9.61 3.04 -7.08
CA GLY A 379 9.80 4.11 -6.08
C GLY A 379 9.06 3.83 -4.78
N TYR A 380 7.77 3.48 -4.83
CA TYR A 380 7.03 3.19 -3.60
C TYR A 380 7.51 1.91 -2.89
N LYS A 381 7.95 0.88 -3.61
CA LYS A 381 8.50 -0.35 -3.01
C LYS A 381 9.82 -0.08 -2.28
N ILE A 382 10.72 0.69 -2.92
CA ILE A 382 11.96 1.13 -2.28
C ILE A 382 11.66 1.98 -1.05
N GLY A 383 10.76 2.96 -1.17
CA GLY A 383 10.36 3.80 -0.04
C GLY A 383 9.88 2.96 1.14
N ASN A 384 9.00 1.99 0.89
CA ASN A 384 8.51 1.08 1.93
C ASN A 384 9.64 0.24 2.56
N GLY A 385 10.57 -0.28 1.76
CA GLY A 385 11.72 -1.06 2.25
C GLY A 385 12.66 -0.22 3.11
N ILE A 386 13.04 0.97 2.64
CA ILE A 386 13.89 1.90 3.40
C ILE A 386 13.17 2.31 4.70
N GLY A 387 11.86 2.56 4.65
CA GLY A 387 11.07 2.90 5.83
C GLY A 387 11.09 1.80 6.90
N SER A 388 10.95 0.53 6.50
CA SER A 388 11.04 -0.61 7.41
C SER A 388 12.43 -0.72 8.07
N ALA A 389 13.50 -0.54 7.27
CA ALA A 389 14.87 -0.55 7.79
C ALA A 389 15.14 0.63 8.73
N LEU A 390 14.64 1.82 8.37
CA LEU A 390 14.80 3.04 9.16
C LEU A 390 14.11 2.90 10.53
N LEU A 391 12.91 2.34 10.57
CA LEU A 391 12.20 2.05 11.81
C LEU A 391 13.03 1.11 12.71
N GLY A 392 13.50 -0.02 12.15
CA GLY A 392 14.31 -0.97 12.89
C GLY A 392 15.60 -0.35 13.42
N LEU A 393 16.29 0.43 12.58
CA LEU A 393 17.55 1.12 12.94
C LEU A 393 17.34 2.14 14.07
N ILE A 394 16.32 2.97 13.99
CA ILE A 394 16.05 4.01 14.99
C ILE A 394 15.66 3.39 16.33
N LEU A 395 14.86 2.33 16.34
CA LEU A 395 14.52 1.61 17.56
C LEU A 395 15.75 0.95 18.21
N GLU A 396 16.62 0.36 17.42
CA GLU A 396 17.87 -0.28 17.90
C GLU A 396 18.84 0.78 18.50
N ILE A 397 19.09 1.90 17.78
CA ILE A 397 19.93 3.01 18.26
C ILE A 397 19.34 3.61 19.54
N GLY A 398 18.02 3.71 19.63
CA GLY A 398 17.33 4.17 20.84
C GLY A 398 17.44 3.21 22.02
N GLY A 399 17.92 1.99 21.81
CA GLY A 399 18.04 0.96 22.83
C GLY A 399 16.70 0.35 23.22
N TYR A 400 15.77 0.20 22.25
CA TYR A 400 14.49 -0.44 22.47
C TYR A 400 14.67 -1.93 22.78
N VAL A 401 14.07 -2.39 23.87
CA VAL A 401 14.08 -3.82 24.29
C VAL A 401 12.65 -4.30 24.45
N GLY A 402 12.17 -5.14 23.51
CA GLY A 402 10.77 -5.58 23.45
C GLY A 402 10.26 -6.28 24.72
N THR A 403 11.14 -6.98 25.43
CA THR A 403 10.83 -7.71 26.68
C THR A 403 10.95 -6.88 27.95
N ALA A 404 11.44 -5.63 27.87
CA ALA A 404 11.58 -4.76 29.04
C ALA A 404 10.20 -4.28 29.52
N ALA A 405 9.97 -4.35 30.84
CA ALA A 405 8.74 -3.87 31.44
C ALA A 405 8.60 -2.33 31.35
N VAL A 406 9.73 -1.63 31.38
CA VAL A 406 9.80 -0.17 31.24
C VAL A 406 10.91 0.15 30.26
N GLN A 407 10.63 1.00 29.29
CA GLN A 407 11.61 1.45 28.30
C GLN A 407 12.43 2.63 28.81
N THR A 408 13.66 2.77 28.31
CA THR A 408 14.50 3.94 28.59
C THR A 408 13.93 5.20 27.94
N GLU A 409 14.29 6.39 28.43
CA GLU A 409 13.88 7.65 27.80
C GLU A 409 14.38 7.77 26.35
N SER A 410 15.55 7.23 26.05
CA SER A 410 16.09 7.16 24.69
C SER A 410 15.20 6.32 23.77
N ALA A 411 14.75 5.16 24.23
CA ALA A 411 13.83 4.30 23.46
C ALA A 411 12.46 4.98 23.24
N LEU A 412 11.91 5.62 24.27
CA LEU A 412 10.65 6.39 24.15
C LEU A 412 10.79 7.55 23.16
N THR A 413 11.94 8.23 23.17
CA THR A 413 12.23 9.30 22.21
C THR A 413 12.31 8.74 20.78
N SER A 414 12.96 7.60 20.58
CA SER A 414 13.06 6.94 19.28
C SER A 414 11.69 6.58 18.72
N ILE A 415 10.78 6.06 19.57
CA ILE A 415 9.40 5.77 19.20
C ILE A 415 8.68 7.07 18.75
N LYS A 416 8.82 8.16 19.51
CA LYS A 416 8.24 9.46 19.13
C LYS A 416 8.81 10.00 17.82
N VAL A 417 10.12 9.85 17.60
CA VAL A 417 10.76 10.23 16.34
C VAL A 417 10.16 9.48 15.17
N CYS A 418 10.02 8.16 15.27
CA CYS A 418 9.44 7.34 14.22
C CYS A 418 7.96 7.66 13.98
N PHE A 419 7.16 7.80 15.05
CA PHE A 419 5.71 7.93 14.92
C PHE A 419 5.24 9.35 14.60
N VAL A 420 5.92 10.39 15.10
CA VAL A 420 5.50 11.80 14.99
C VAL A 420 6.43 12.60 14.08
N TRP A 421 7.74 12.61 14.39
CA TRP A 421 8.65 13.57 13.77
C TRP A 421 9.06 13.23 12.35
N ILE A 422 9.27 11.93 12.02
CA ILE A 422 9.54 11.51 10.64
C ILE A 422 8.35 11.82 9.72
N PRO A 423 7.09 11.49 10.06
CA PRO A 423 5.94 11.92 9.27
C PRO A 423 5.88 13.43 9.05
N ILE A 424 6.07 14.24 10.10
CA ILE A 424 6.08 15.70 9.98
C ILE A 424 7.16 16.17 9.00
N LEU A 425 8.37 15.62 9.09
CA LEU A 425 9.47 15.95 8.19
C LEU A 425 9.12 15.61 6.73
N VAL A 426 8.57 14.42 6.49
CA VAL A 426 8.18 13.97 5.14
C VAL A 426 7.06 14.85 4.58
N TYR A 427 6.06 15.19 5.38
CA TYR A 427 4.98 16.09 4.96
C TYR A 427 5.50 17.49 4.67
N ALA A 428 6.44 18.00 5.49
CA ALA A 428 7.08 19.29 5.24
C ALA A 428 7.91 19.28 3.94
N CYS A 429 8.68 18.23 3.68
CA CYS A 429 9.35 18.01 2.38
C CYS A 429 8.35 17.98 1.22
N GLY A 430 7.21 17.31 1.41
CA GLY A 430 6.13 17.29 0.44
C GLY A 430 5.58 18.68 0.13
N LEU A 431 5.37 19.53 1.14
CA LEU A 431 4.95 20.92 0.94
C LEU A 431 5.97 21.73 0.13
N VAL A 432 7.28 21.50 0.38
CA VAL A 432 8.34 22.15 -0.39
C VAL A 432 8.27 21.68 -1.85
N ILE A 433 8.10 20.38 -2.12
CA ILE A 433 7.94 19.84 -3.48
C ILE A 433 6.70 20.48 -4.15
N MET A 434 5.58 20.57 -3.45
CA MET A 434 4.35 21.17 -3.98
C MET A 434 4.50 22.67 -4.30
N LYS A 435 5.39 23.39 -3.62
CA LYS A 435 5.69 24.78 -3.97
C LYS A 435 6.24 24.91 -5.40
N PHE A 436 7.03 23.94 -5.84
CA PHE A 436 7.63 23.91 -7.18
C PHE A 436 6.79 23.15 -8.22
N TYR A 437 5.72 22.47 -7.81
CA TYR A 437 4.82 21.77 -8.72
C TYR A 437 3.78 22.76 -9.28
N HIS A 438 3.87 23.08 -10.58
CA HIS A 438 2.99 24.06 -11.24
C HIS A 438 2.20 23.45 -12.41
N LEU A 439 2.24 22.13 -12.57
CA LEU A 439 1.61 21.45 -13.70
C LEU A 439 0.10 21.71 -13.79
N ASP A 440 -0.61 21.83 -12.67
CA ASP A 440 -2.05 22.13 -12.64
C ASP A 440 -2.42 23.40 -13.43
N LYS A 441 -1.53 24.40 -13.46
CA LYS A 441 -1.78 25.66 -14.17
C LYS A 441 -1.51 25.58 -15.67
N GLU A 442 -0.60 24.68 -16.05
CA GLU A 442 -0.14 24.50 -17.44
C GLU A 442 -0.95 23.40 -18.14
N PHE A 443 -1.67 22.56 -17.38
CA PHE A 443 -2.23 21.29 -17.85
C PHE A 443 -3.25 21.44 -18.95
N ASP A 444 -4.20 22.40 -18.84
CA ASP A 444 -5.23 22.62 -19.86
C ASP A 444 -4.61 23.04 -21.21
N GLY A 445 -3.57 23.86 -21.18
CA GLY A 445 -2.81 24.25 -22.38
C GLY A 445 -2.09 23.06 -23.01
N ILE A 446 -1.45 22.22 -22.18
CA ILE A 446 -0.75 21.01 -22.63
C ILE A 446 -1.71 20.04 -23.32
N ILE A 447 -2.90 19.79 -22.73
CA ILE A 447 -3.92 18.92 -23.32
C ILE A 447 -4.46 19.50 -24.63
N ALA A 448 -4.66 20.82 -24.71
CA ALA A 448 -5.09 21.48 -25.96
C ALA A 448 -4.04 21.29 -27.07
N ASP A 449 -2.76 21.50 -26.77
CA ASP A 449 -1.65 21.32 -27.72
C ASP A 449 -1.53 19.83 -28.17
N LEU A 450 -1.66 18.88 -27.27
CA LEU A 450 -1.62 17.45 -27.61
C LEU A 450 -2.78 17.08 -28.55
N LYS A 451 -3.99 17.57 -28.28
CA LYS A 451 -5.15 17.36 -29.18
C LYS A 451 -4.94 17.97 -30.56
N ALA A 452 -4.35 19.17 -30.60
CA ALA A 452 -4.05 19.83 -31.89
C ALA A 452 -2.97 19.06 -32.69
N ARG A 453 -1.99 18.44 -32.03
CA ARG A 453 -0.99 17.58 -32.68
C ARG A 453 -1.60 16.27 -33.19
N ALA A 454 -2.55 15.70 -32.49
CA ALA A 454 -3.22 14.44 -32.88
C ALA A 454 -4.18 14.61 -34.06
N GLN A 455 -4.56 15.85 -34.41
CA GLN A 455 -5.43 16.18 -35.56
C GLN A 455 -4.64 16.51 -36.84
N LYS A 456 -3.33 16.64 -36.75
CA LYS A 456 -2.41 16.84 -37.89
C LYS A 456 -1.81 15.52 -38.35
#